data_e8240ec1338951dfb09b840d90dd2f9e
#
_entry.id   e8240ec1338951dfb09b840d90dd2f9e
#
_cell.length_a   1.000
_cell.length_b   1.000
_cell.length_c   1.000
_cell.angle_alpha   90.00
_cell.angle_beta   90.00
_cell.angle_gamma   90.00
#
_symmetry.space_group_name_H-M   'P 1'
#
loop_
_entity.id
_entity.type
_entity.pdbx_description
1 polymer ?
#
loop_
_entity_poly.entity_id
_entity_poly.type
_entity_poly.pdbx_seq_one_letter_code
_entity_poly.pdbx_strand_id
1 'polypeptide(L)'
;MLSNKEIVCPNNLLDQAHKKKGVNAAIVNAGLPLPMLSVQDAVKENLITPIFIGNKKEILKCAEDLKWDISSFQIIHEPVENNTAAIAAKLASQDKVKIIVKGHIHTDILMKEVLKREYDLLGKTRLSHIWHMTNTKDDKPLIITDGALNVLPNIKTKMHILRNVIDFSNRIGIERPKV
;
A
#
# COMPACT_ATOMS: atom_id res chain seq x y z
N MET A 1 27.10 -2.50 3.84
CA MET A 1 26.32 -1.35 4.26
C MET A 1 25.32 -1.02 3.15
N LEU A 2 24.06 -0.89 3.50
CA LEU A 2 23.06 -0.29 2.65
C LEU A 2 23.41 1.20 2.53
N SER A 3 22.96 1.86 1.47
CA SER A 3 23.30 3.26 1.14
C SER A 3 23.16 4.24 2.31
N ASN A 4 24.08 5.22 2.43
CA ASN A 4 23.95 6.36 3.33
C ASN A 4 23.13 7.52 2.69
N LYS A 5 22.61 7.33 1.48
CA LYS A 5 21.71 8.31 0.84
C LYS A 5 20.38 8.36 1.57
N GLU A 6 19.85 9.55 1.75
CA GLU A 6 18.49 9.74 2.24
C GLU A 6 17.49 8.97 1.35
N ILE A 7 16.52 8.31 2.00
CA ILE A 7 15.47 7.59 1.29
C ILE A 7 14.45 8.62 0.83
N VAL A 8 14.43 8.88 -0.48
CA VAL A 8 13.47 9.80 -1.10
C VAL A 8 12.64 9.07 -2.15
N CYS A 9 11.39 9.46 -2.29
CA CYS A 9 10.57 8.96 -3.40
C CYS A 9 11.14 9.49 -4.73
N PRO A 10 11.28 8.64 -5.78
CA PRO A 10 11.74 9.11 -7.09
C PRO A 10 10.82 10.19 -7.64
N ASN A 11 11.39 11.34 -8.03
CA ASN A 11 10.63 12.52 -8.52
C ASN A 11 9.72 12.16 -9.69
N ASN A 12 10.18 11.32 -10.62
CA ASN A 12 9.36 10.89 -11.76
C ASN A 12 8.09 10.13 -11.37
N LEU A 13 8.08 9.42 -10.24
CA LEU A 13 6.88 8.76 -9.71
C LEU A 13 5.96 9.77 -9.05
N LEU A 14 6.49 10.69 -8.24
CA LEU A 14 5.72 11.78 -7.63
C LEU A 14 5.07 12.67 -8.69
N ASP A 15 5.82 13.10 -9.70
CA ASP A 15 5.31 13.92 -10.79
C ASP A 15 4.16 13.25 -11.56
N GLN A 16 4.23 11.92 -11.74
CA GLN A 16 3.14 11.16 -12.34
C GLN A 16 1.94 11.04 -11.43
N ALA A 17 2.16 10.83 -10.13
CA ALA A 17 1.10 10.74 -9.13
C ALA A 17 0.36 12.07 -8.98
N HIS A 18 1.07 13.20 -8.94
CA HIS A 18 0.49 14.55 -8.86
C HIS A 18 -0.39 14.92 -10.07
N LYS A 19 -0.20 14.28 -11.23
CA LYS A 19 -1.11 14.44 -12.38
C LYS A 19 -2.46 13.74 -12.19
N LYS A 20 -2.60 12.95 -11.11
CA LYS A 20 -3.84 12.23 -10.79
C LYS A 20 -4.50 12.84 -9.57
N LYS A 21 -5.80 12.64 -9.46
CA LYS A 21 -6.53 13.03 -8.25
C LYS A 21 -6.18 12.08 -7.11
N GLY A 22 -5.93 12.62 -5.92
CA GLY A 22 -5.75 11.82 -4.70
C GLY A 22 -6.94 10.89 -4.45
N VAL A 23 -6.69 9.76 -3.82
CA VAL A 23 -7.68 8.70 -3.60
C VAL A 23 -7.85 8.41 -2.11
N ASN A 24 -8.99 7.88 -1.72
CA ASN A 24 -9.19 7.41 -0.36
C ASN A 24 -8.37 6.14 -0.10
N ALA A 25 -7.75 6.08 1.08
CA ALA A 25 -6.94 4.95 1.53
C ALA A 25 -7.39 4.46 2.92
N ALA A 26 -7.63 3.17 3.08
CA ALA A 26 -7.87 2.56 4.39
C ALA A 26 -6.54 2.24 5.05
N ILE A 27 -6.29 2.81 6.23
CA ILE A 27 -5.08 2.59 7.02
C ILE A 27 -5.41 1.56 8.10
N VAL A 28 -4.98 0.33 7.88
CA VAL A 28 -5.41 -0.82 8.68
C VAL A 28 -4.55 -0.99 9.93
N ASN A 29 -5.20 -1.03 11.08
CA ASN A 29 -4.56 -1.10 12.39
C ASN A 29 -3.52 0.03 12.55
N ALA A 30 -3.98 1.27 12.35
CA ALA A 30 -3.19 2.48 12.55
C ALA A 30 -2.90 2.71 14.05
N GLY A 31 -1.96 3.60 14.37
CA GLY A 31 -1.65 3.97 15.75
C GLY A 31 -0.19 3.75 16.14
N LEU A 32 0.66 3.26 15.22
CA LEU A 32 2.11 3.24 15.41
C LEU A 32 2.82 4.27 14.53
N PRO A 33 3.99 4.80 14.99
CA PRO A 33 4.67 5.93 14.35
C PRO A 33 5.01 5.70 12.87
N LEU A 34 5.60 4.56 12.51
CA LEU A 34 6.09 4.34 11.15
C LEU A 34 4.99 4.36 10.08
N PRO A 35 3.86 3.63 10.22
CA PRO A 35 2.75 3.74 9.29
C PRO A 35 2.14 5.15 9.26
N MET A 36 2.00 5.79 10.43
CA MET A 36 1.41 7.13 10.53
C MET A 36 2.26 8.19 9.84
N LEU A 37 3.60 8.15 9.97
CA LEU A 37 4.52 9.03 9.25
C LEU A 37 4.41 8.85 7.73
N SER A 38 4.41 7.61 7.25
CA SER A 38 4.27 7.34 5.82
C SER A 38 2.94 7.86 5.25
N VAL A 39 1.86 7.73 6.03
CA VAL A 39 0.54 8.28 5.65
C VAL A 39 0.54 9.80 5.69
N GLN A 40 1.17 10.41 6.70
CA GLN A 40 1.32 11.87 6.79
C GLN A 40 2.02 12.43 5.56
N ASP A 41 3.11 11.80 5.11
CA ASP A 41 3.85 12.25 3.94
C ASP A 41 3.01 12.09 2.66
N ALA A 42 2.28 10.99 2.50
CA ALA A 42 1.39 10.80 1.36
C ALA A 42 0.22 11.81 1.35
N VAL A 43 -0.25 12.26 2.52
CA VAL A 43 -1.27 13.33 2.65
C VAL A 43 -0.68 14.69 2.30
N LYS A 44 0.53 15.02 2.76
CA LYS A 44 1.23 16.27 2.39
C LYS A 44 1.40 16.39 0.87
N GLU A 45 1.67 15.27 0.21
CA GLU A 45 1.78 15.19 -1.25
C GLU A 45 0.42 15.14 -1.97
N ASN A 46 -0.71 15.22 -1.24
CA ASN A 46 -2.06 15.11 -1.80
C ASN A 46 -2.35 13.81 -2.56
N LEU A 47 -1.64 12.73 -2.24
CA LEU A 47 -1.81 11.44 -2.91
C LEU A 47 -3.01 10.67 -2.36
N ILE A 48 -3.28 10.79 -1.05
CA ILE A 48 -4.34 10.05 -0.39
C ILE A 48 -5.14 10.92 0.59
N THR A 49 -6.40 10.51 0.80
CA THR A 49 -7.22 10.90 1.95
C THR A 49 -7.39 9.67 2.84
N PRO A 50 -6.79 9.63 4.05
CA PRO A 50 -6.81 8.45 4.89
C PRO A 50 -8.15 8.26 5.60
N ILE A 51 -8.56 6.99 5.74
CA ILE A 51 -9.56 6.51 6.68
C ILE A 51 -8.81 5.61 7.67
N PHE A 52 -8.63 6.08 8.89
CA PHE A 52 -7.92 5.33 9.91
C PHE A 52 -8.83 4.27 10.52
N ILE A 53 -8.34 3.04 10.62
CA ILE A 53 -9.04 1.91 11.23
C ILE A 53 -8.15 1.34 12.33
N GLY A 54 -8.66 1.26 13.55
CA GLY A 54 -7.89 0.76 14.69
C GLY A 54 -8.37 1.31 16.02
N ASN A 55 -7.55 1.18 17.06
CA ASN A 55 -7.84 1.76 18.37
C ASN A 55 -7.77 3.30 18.30
N LYS A 56 -8.93 3.94 18.39
CA LYS A 56 -9.02 5.41 18.29
C LYS A 56 -8.10 6.15 19.25
N LYS A 57 -7.95 5.64 20.49
CA LYS A 57 -7.08 6.31 21.50
C LYS A 57 -5.62 6.25 21.09
N GLU A 58 -5.15 5.12 20.57
CA GLU A 58 -3.78 4.93 20.10
C GLU A 58 -3.51 5.78 18.86
N ILE A 59 -4.46 5.83 17.92
CA ILE A 59 -4.37 6.65 16.70
C ILE A 59 -4.22 8.13 17.08
N LEU A 60 -5.09 8.64 17.96
CA LEU A 60 -5.06 10.04 18.38
C LEU A 60 -3.77 10.37 19.14
N LYS A 61 -3.33 9.50 20.06
CA LYS A 61 -2.08 9.67 20.79
C LYS A 61 -0.89 9.72 19.83
N CYS A 62 -0.81 8.78 18.88
CA CYS A 62 0.27 8.75 17.89
C CYS A 62 0.27 10.01 17.01
N ALA A 63 -0.89 10.52 16.62
CA ALA A 63 -1.02 11.76 15.85
C ALA A 63 -0.54 12.97 16.66
N GLU A 64 -0.88 13.04 17.96
CA GLU A 64 -0.38 14.08 18.87
C GLU A 64 1.14 14.04 19.02
N ASP A 65 1.72 12.85 19.24
CA ASP A 65 3.17 12.64 19.34
C ASP A 65 3.90 13.09 18.05
N LEU A 66 3.26 12.91 16.90
CA LEU A 66 3.75 13.33 15.57
C LEU A 66 3.42 14.79 15.24
N LYS A 67 2.74 15.52 16.14
CA LYS A 67 2.24 16.89 15.91
C LYS A 67 1.43 17.02 14.62
N TRP A 68 0.61 16.02 14.34
CA TRP A 68 -0.21 15.96 13.15
C TRP A 68 -1.70 16.07 13.50
N ASP A 69 -2.34 17.14 13.04
CA ASP A 69 -3.79 17.29 13.16
C ASP A 69 -4.49 16.37 12.16
N ILE A 70 -5.23 15.40 12.69
CA ILE A 70 -6.02 14.44 11.93
C ILE A 70 -7.53 14.62 12.12
N SER A 71 -7.97 15.74 12.68
CA SER A 71 -9.39 16.01 13.01
C SER A 71 -10.30 16.01 11.78
N SER A 72 -9.77 16.33 10.61
CA SER A 72 -10.49 16.32 9.32
C SER A 72 -10.67 14.92 8.71
N PHE A 73 -10.00 13.89 9.24
CA PHE A 73 -10.04 12.54 8.68
C PHE A 73 -10.95 11.63 9.47
N GLN A 74 -11.54 10.67 8.76
CA GLN A 74 -12.39 9.67 9.39
C GLN A 74 -11.57 8.67 10.20
N ILE A 75 -12.00 8.39 11.43
CA ILE A 75 -11.46 7.33 12.28
C ILE A 75 -12.57 6.32 12.57
N ILE A 76 -12.36 5.08 12.21
CA ILE A 76 -13.21 3.94 12.55
C ILE A 76 -12.57 3.22 13.73
N HIS A 77 -13.22 3.33 14.90
CA HIS A 77 -12.73 2.66 16.10
C HIS A 77 -12.97 1.16 16.03
N GLU A 78 -11.90 0.39 15.98
CA GLU A 78 -11.92 -1.08 16.04
C GLU A 78 -10.62 -1.59 16.69
N PRO A 79 -10.67 -2.05 17.94
CA PRO A 79 -9.48 -2.48 18.66
C PRO A 79 -9.02 -3.91 18.31
N VAL A 80 -9.87 -4.71 17.64
CA VAL A 80 -9.56 -6.08 17.29
C VAL A 80 -8.92 -6.17 15.90
N GLU A 81 -7.69 -6.66 15.82
CA GLU A 81 -6.87 -6.71 14.62
C GLU A 81 -7.59 -7.35 13.42
N ASN A 82 -8.21 -8.53 13.62
CA ASN A 82 -8.92 -9.22 12.55
C ASN A 82 -10.07 -8.40 11.97
N ASN A 83 -10.78 -7.68 12.82
CA ASN A 83 -11.92 -6.86 12.40
C ASN A 83 -11.45 -5.62 11.60
N THR A 84 -10.27 -5.07 11.92
CA THR A 84 -9.72 -3.93 11.15
C THR A 84 -9.49 -4.31 9.68
N ALA A 85 -8.99 -5.53 9.43
CA ALA A 85 -8.80 -6.07 8.08
C ALA A 85 -10.14 -6.25 7.34
N ALA A 86 -11.15 -6.81 8.03
CA ALA A 86 -12.49 -7.01 7.47
C ALA A 86 -13.17 -5.69 7.09
N ILE A 87 -13.04 -4.65 7.95
CA ILE A 87 -13.55 -3.30 7.65
C ILE A 87 -12.87 -2.72 6.40
N ALA A 88 -11.54 -2.82 6.30
CA ALA A 88 -10.80 -2.32 5.15
C ALA A 88 -11.20 -3.04 3.84
N ALA A 89 -11.30 -4.38 3.87
CA ALA A 89 -11.75 -5.16 2.72
C ALA A 89 -13.18 -4.78 2.29
N LYS A 90 -14.09 -4.56 3.26
CA LYS A 90 -15.45 -4.09 2.99
C LYS A 90 -15.48 -2.68 2.38
N LEU A 91 -14.67 -1.75 2.88
CA LEU A 91 -14.57 -0.41 2.29
C LEU A 91 -14.05 -0.46 0.84
N ALA A 92 -13.09 -1.32 0.58
CA ALA A 92 -12.56 -1.53 -0.77
C ALA A 92 -13.60 -2.16 -1.71
N SER A 93 -14.34 -3.18 -1.26
CA SER A 93 -15.41 -3.81 -2.06
C SER A 93 -16.57 -2.86 -2.39
N GLN A 94 -16.80 -1.85 -1.54
CA GLN A 94 -17.79 -0.79 -1.75
C GLN A 94 -17.26 0.41 -2.55
N ASP A 95 -16.06 0.32 -3.07
CA ASP A 95 -15.37 1.40 -3.80
C ASP A 95 -15.15 2.69 -2.99
N LYS A 96 -15.24 2.61 -1.66
CA LYS A 96 -15.03 3.75 -0.76
C LYS A 96 -13.56 4.10 -0.59
N VAL A 97 -12.66 3.11 -0.77
CA VAL A 97 -11.22 3.28 -0.80
C VAL A 97 -10.62 2.57 -2.01
N LYS A 98 -9.53 3.14 -2.53
CA LYS A 98 -8.79 2.57 -3.67
C LYS A 98 -7.50 1.89 -3.24
N ILE A 99 -7.05 2.17 -2.03
CA ILE A 99 -5.80 1.66 -1.47
C ILE A 99 -6.09 1.14 -0.06
N ILE A 100 -5.50 -0.01 0.25
CA ILE A 100 -5.41 -0.54 1.62
C ILE A 100 -3.94 -0.44 2.03
N VAL A 101 -3.67 0.34 3.06
CA VAL A 101 -2.34 0.51 3.64
C VAL A 101 -2.22 -0.36 4.88
N LYS A 102 -1.26 -1.26 4.88
CA LYS A 102 -0.95 -2.11 6.02
C LYS A 102 -0.28 -1.28 7.12
N GLY A 103 -0.95 -1.10 8.23
CA GLY A 103 -0.36 -0.56 9.46
C GLY A 103 0.28 -1.67 10.30
N HIS A 104 0.01 -1.68 11.59
CA HIS A 104 0.54 -2.69 12.52
C HIS A 104 -0.39 -3.92 12.59
N ILE A 105 -0.47 -4.66 11.52
CA ILE A 105 -1.26 -5.89 11.40
C ILE A 105 -0.40 -7.00 10.80
N HIS A 106 -0.64 -8.26 11.17
CA HIS A 106 0.01 -9.39 10.54
C HIS A 106 -0.43 -9.54 9.08
N THR A 107 0.53 -9.80 8.20
CA THR A 107 0.27 -9.82 6.75
C THR A 107 -0.71 -10.93 6.36
N ASP A 108 -0.63 -12.09 7.01
CA ASP A 108 -1.53 -13.22 6.78
C ASP A 108 -2.98 -12.89 7.18
N ILE A 109 -3.20 -12.16 8.28
CA ILE A 109 -4.52 -11.71 8.71
C ILE A 109 -5.13 -10.78 7.65
N LEU A 110 -4.38 -9.75 7.23
CA LEU A 110 -4.85 -8.83 6.21
C LEU A 110 -5.15 -9.53 4.89
N MET A 111 -4.22 -10.38 4.43
CA MET A 111 -4.37 -11.11 3.17
C MET A 111 -5.53 -12.10 3.21
N LYS A 112 -5.72 -12.80 4.34
CA LYS A 112 -6.85 -13.72 4.52
C LYS A 112 -8.20 -13.01 4.34
N GLU A 113 -8.34 -11.78 4.85
CA GLU A 113 -9.54 -10.98 4.67
C GLU A 113 -9.68 -10.49 3.22
N VAL A 114 -8.67 -9.82 2.67
CA VAL A 114 -8.70 -9.25 1.32
C VAL A 114 -8.96 -10.32 0.24
N LEU A 115 -8.52 -11.56 0.47
CA LEU A 115 -8.70 -12.67 -0.48
C LEU A 115 -10.06 -13.39 -0.36
N LYS A 116 -10.93 -13.00 0.57
CA LYS A 116 -12.27 -13.59 0.67
C LYS A 116 -13.10 -13.28 -0.57
N ARG A 117 -13.78 -14.28 -1.09
CA ARG A 117 -14.63 -14.16 -2.29
C ARG A 117 -15.79 -13.19 -2.11
N GLU A 118 -16.28 -13.04 -0.89
CA GLU A 118 -17.41 -12.16 -0.57
C GLU A 118 -17.14 -10.68 -0.87
N TYR A 119 -15.87 -10.26 -0.88
CA TYR A 119 -15.50 -8.87 -1.17
C TYR A 119 -15.26 -8.60 -2.66
N ASP A 120 -15.14 -9.64 -3.50
CA ASP A 120 -14.91 -9.55 -4.95
C ASP A 120 -13.75 -8.62 -5.35
N LEU A 121 -12.69 -8.61 -4.51
CA LEU A 121 -11.49 -7.79 -4.74
C LEU A 121 -10.48 -8.45 -5.68
N LEU A 122 -10.69 -9.75 -5.95
CA LEU A 122 -9.80 -10.53 -6.80
C LEU A 122 -10.23 -10.40 -8.26
N GLY A 123 -9.34 -9.84 -9.08
CA GLY A 123 -9.52 -9.84 -10.52
C GLY A 123 -9.31 -11.24 -11.16
N LYS A 124 -9.25 -11.29 -12.48
CA LYS A 124 -9.01 -12.52 -13.26
C LYS A 124 -7.57 -13.04 -13.18
N THR A 125 -6.64 -12.23 -12.71
CA THR A 125 -5.23 -12.57 -12.58
C THR A 125 -4.88 -12.94 -11.14
N ARG A 126 -3.84 -13.74 -10.95
CA ARG A 126 -3.30 -14.00 -9.62
C ARG A 126 -2.68 -12.74 -9.03
N LEU A 127 -2.89 -12.55 -7.75
CA LEU A 127 -2.20 -11.52 -6.99
C LEU A 127 -0.69 -11.84 -6.93
N SER A 128 0.14 -10.81 -7.03
CA SER A 128 1.60 -10.91 -6.87
C SER A 128 2.14 -9.69 -6.13
N HIS A 129 3.27 -9.87 -5.48
CA HIS A 129 3.95 -8.80 -4.77
C HIS A 129 4.97 -8.12 -5.68
N ILE A 130 5.08 -6.80 -5.61
CA ILE A 130 6.03 -6.00 -6.41
C ILE A 130 6.80 -5.09 -5.46
N TRP A 131 8.14 -5.20 -5.50
CA TRP A 131 9.06 -4.25 -4.91
C TRP A 131 9.60 -3.34 -6.01
N HIS A 132 9.38 -2.03 -5.86
CA HIS A 132 10.05 -1.03 -6.68
C HIS A 132 11.19 -0.41 -5.87
N MET A 133 12.40 -0.56 -6.36
CA MET A 133 13.61 -0.03 -5.73
C MET A 133 14.37 0.85 -6.72
N THR A 134 15.14 1.79 -6.20
CA THR A 134 16.04 2.62 -7.01
C THR A 134 17.47 2.13 -6.80
N ASN A 135 18.17 1.91 -7.89
CA ASN A 135 19.58 1.55 -7.84
C ASN A 135 20.40 2.77 -7.37
N THR A 136 21.22 2.58 -6.35
CA THR A 136 22.03 3.67 -5.75
C THR A 136 23.18 4.16 -6.64
N LYS A 137 23.52 3.42 -7.70
CA LYS A 137 24.65 3.75 -8.59
C LYS A 137 24.21 4.63 -9.78
N ASP A 138 23.07 4.36 -10.37
CA ASP A 138 22.63 4.99 -11.62
C ASP A 138 21.17 5.48 -11.58
N ASP A 139 20.56 5.47 -10.41
CA ASP A 139 19.18 5.88 -10.14
C ASP A 139 18.11 5.16 -10.99
N LYS A 140 18.49 4.05 -11.66
CA LYS A 140 17.55 3.26 -12.45
C LYS A 140 16.65 2.43 -11.56
N PRO A 141 15.39 2.23 -11.96
CA PRO A 141 14.48 1.36 -11.22
C PRO A 141 14.91 -0.10 -11.31
N LEU A 142 14.88 -0.79 -10.17
CA LEU A 142 14.96 -2.24 -10.06
C LEU A 142 13.64 -2.74 -9.50
N ILE A 143 12.92 -3.56 -10.26
CA ILE A 143 11.64 -4.10 -9.85
C ILE A 143 11.80 -5.59 -9.58
N ILE A 144 11.46 -6.02 -8.37
CA ILE A 144 11.53 -7.42 -7.95
C ILE A 144 10.11 -7.95 -7.71
N THR A 145 9.79 -9.10 -8.28
CA THR A 145 8.51 -9.82 -8.13
C THR A 145 8.77 -11.32 -8.22
N ASP A 146 8.03 -12.18 -7.64
CA ASP A 146 7.09 -12.17 -6.54
C ASP A 146 7.80 -12.67 -5.28
N GLY A 147 8.15 -11.76 -4.40
CA GLY A 147 8.98 -12.08 -3.23
C GLY A 147 8.23 -12.77 -2.08
N ALA A 148 6.88 -12.79 -2.07
CA ALA A 148 6.19 -13.11 -0.83
C ALA A 148 4.83 -13.82 -0.95
N LEU A 149 4.16 -13.83 -2.10
CA LEU A 149 2.78 -14.27 -2.19
C LEU A 149 2.59 -15.67 -2.80
N ASN A 150 3.39 -16.04 -3.80
CA ASN A 150 3.22 -17.30 -4.49
C ASN A 150 4.39 -18.25 -4.19
N VAL A 151 4.16 -19.18 -3.28
CA VAL A 151 5.14 -20.22 -2.94
C VAL A 151 5.15 -21.28 -4.05
N LEU A 152 6.34 -21.65 -4.55
CA LEU A 152 6.55 -22.65 -5.62
C LEU A 152 5.65 -22.42 -6.85
N PRO A 153 5.69 -21.23 -7.49
CA PRO A 153 4.80 -20.92 -8.60
C PRO A 153 5.09 -21.83 -9.82
N ASN A 154 4.05 -22.45 -10.36
CA ASN A 154 4.11 -23.16 -11.63
C ASN A 154 4.17 -22.15 -12.82
N ILE A 155 4.36 -22.65 -14.04
CA ILE A 155 4.50 -21.83 -15.25
C ILE A 155 3.30 -20.87 -15.40
N LYS A 156 2.06 -21.35 -15.23
CA LYS A 156 0.86 -20.51 -15.35
C LYS A 156 0.86 -19.37 -14.32
N THR A 157 1.24 -19.68 -13.09
CA THR A 157 1.37 -18.66 -12.03
C THR A 157 2.47 -17.66 -12.35
N LYS A 158 3.65 -18.13 -12.83
CA LYS A 158 4.75 -17.24 -13.26
C LYS A 158 4.31 -16.29 -14.38
N MET A 159 3.49 -16.76 -15.32
CA MET A 159 2.94 -15.93 -16.39
C MET A 159 2.03 -14.82 -15.85
N HIS A 160 1.22 -15.09 -14.81
CA HIS A 160 0.42 -14.05 -14.15
C HIS A 160 1.30 -13.04 -13.44
N ILE A 161 2.30 -13.48 -12.67
CA ILE A 161 3.28 -12.62 -11.98
C ILE A 161 3.98 -11.70 -13.00
N LEU A 162 4.45 -12.26 -14.11
CA LEU A 162 5.11 -11.51 -15.17
C LEU A 162 4.20 -10.45 -15.80
N ARG A 163 2.95 -10.80 -16.11
CA ARG A 163 1.98 -9.84 -16.64
C ARG A 163 1.71 -8.70 -15.66
N ASN A 164 1.52 -9.02 -14.39
CA ASN A 164 1.28 -8.00 -13.37
C ASN A 164 2.43 -7.00 -13.28
N VAL A 165 3.69 -7.46 -13.28
CA VAL A 165 4.84 -6.56 -13.18
C VAL A 165 5.07 -5.77 -14.47
N ILE A 166 4.79 -6.33 -15.64
CA ILE A 166 4.85 -5.59 -16.90
C ILE A 166 3.78 -4.49 -16.93
N ASP A 167 2.53 -4.82 -16.57
CA ASP A 167 1.44 -3.84 -16.49
C ASP A 167 1.76 -2.72 -15.48
N PHE A 168 2.32 -3.07 -14.31
CA PHE A 168 2.80 -2.10 -13.34
C PHE A 168 3.89 -1.20 -13.93
N SER A 169 4.91 -1.80 -14.55
CA SER A 169 6.02 -1.06 -15.15
C SER A 169 5.56 -0.06 -16.20
N ASN A 170 4.64 -0.48 -17.09
CA ASN A 170 4.06 0.40 -18.09
C ASN A 170 3.29 1.57 -17.48
N ARG A 171 2.55 1.33 -16.39
CA ARG A 171 1.80 2.38 -15.67
C ARG A 171 2.69 3.42 -15.02
N ILE A 172 3.90 3.06 -14.61
CA ILE A 172 4.90 3.98 -14.05
C ILE A 172 5.87 4.55 -15.10
N GLY A 173 5.56 4.38 -16.40
CA GLY A 173 6.31 4.98 -17.51
C GLY A 173 7.49 4.18 -18.04
N ILE A 174 7.63 2.91 -17.65
CA ILE A 174 8.66 2.01 -18.21
C ILE A 174 8.02 1.21 -19.35
N GLU A 175 8.08 1.73 -20.58
CA GLU A 175 7.38 1.14 -21.74
C GLU A 175 7.93 -0.23 -22.18
N ARG A 176 9.21 -0.49 -21.96
CA ARG A 176 9.89 -1.74 -22.36
C ARG A 176 10.70 -2.30 -21.19
N PRO A 177 10.03 -2.84 -20.15
CA PRO A 177 10.75 -3.45 -19.04
C PRO A 177 11.55 -4.68 -19.54
N LYS A 178 12.81 -4.76 -19.14
CA LYS A 178 13.64 -5.95 -19.36
C LYS A 178 13.37 -6.94 -18.23
N VAL A 179 13.13 -8.22 -18.59
CA VAL A 179 12.85 -9.31 -17.66
C VAL A 179 13.88 -10.41 -17.84
#